data_70130768dcf8a89f8ce74d1ad05b152f
#
_entry.id   70130768dcf8a89f8ce74d1ad05b152f
#
_cell.length_a   1.000
_cell.length_b   1.000
_cell.length_c   1.000
_cell.angle_alpha   90.00
_cell.angle_beta   90.00
_cell.angle_gamma   90.00
#
_symmetry.space_group_name_H-M   'P 1'
#
loop_
_entity.id
_entity.type
_entity.pdbx_description
1 polymer ?
#
loop_
_entity_poly.entity_id
_entity_poly.type
_entity_poly.pdbx_seq_one_letter_code
_entity_poly.pdbx_strand_id
1 'polypeptide(L)'
;GALTPREAHEVWQLAPGARLVDVRTHAEWVWVGRVPAAVEIEWQGWPGGQMNVNFLAQLRQQVDHEALVLFLCRSGVRSHHAAALATASGWTSCYNVLEGFEGDKDANGQRGKTSGWRFAGLPWTN
;
A
#
# COMPACT_ATOMS: atom_id res chain seq x y z
N GLY A 1 10.53 7.17 3.30
CA GLY A 1 10.28 8.11 2.22
C GLY A 1 8.87 8.01 1.65
N ALA A 2 8.63 8.76 0.61
CA ALA A 2 7.34 8.78 -0.05
C ALA A 2 7.53 8.91 -1.56
N LEU A 3 6.72 8.19 -2.32
CA LEU A 3 6.77 8.16 -3.78
C LEU A 3 5.36 8.32 -4.35
N THR A 4 5.24 8.96 -5.50
CA THR A 4 3.97 8.99 -6.24
C THR A 4 3.65 7.59 -6.75
N PRO A 5 2.40 7.30 -7.16
CA PRO A 5 2.08 5.99 -7.72
C PRO A 5 2.96 5.59 -8.90
N ARG A 6 3.25 6.52 -9.82
CA ARG A 6 4.10 6.23 -10.99
C ARG A 6 5.53 5.93 -10.58
N GLU A 7 6.09 6.73 -9.68
CA GLU A 7 7.44 6.49 -9.14
C GLU A 7 7.51 5.15 -8.40
N ALA A 8 6.51 4.86 -7.58
CA ALA A 8 6.44 3.61 -6.83
C ALA A 8 6.36 2.39 -7.75
N HIS A 9 5.53 2.45 -8.78
CA HIS A 9 5.42 1.38 -9.75
C HIS A 9 6.75 1.15 -10.49
N GLU A 10 7.40 2.22 -10.90
CA GLU A 10 8.69 2.14 -11.59
C GLU A 10 9.76 1.50 -10.69
N VAL A 11 9.87 1.95 -9.44
CA VAL A 11 10.81 1.38 -8.47
C VAL A 11 10.51 -0.10 -8.25
N TRP A 12 9.23 -0.46 -8.09
CA TRP A 12 8.83 -1.85 -7.89
C TRP A 12 9.24 -2.75 -9.06
N GLN A 13 9.11 -2.23 -10.29
CA GLN A 13 9.51 -2.99 -11.48
C GLN A 13 11.03 -3.10 -11.66
N LEU A 14 11.78 -2.06 -11.30
CA LEU A 14 13.20 -1.97 -11.60
C LEU A 14 14.11 -2.42 -10.46
N ALA A 15 13.72 -2.25 -9.20
CA ALA A 15 14.56 -2.60 -8.06
C ALA A 15 14.47 -4.10 -7.77
N PRO A 16 15.59 -4.84 -7.81
CA PRO A 16 15.57 -6.28 -7.53
C PRO A 16 15.04 -6.56 -6.12
N GLY A 17 14.07 -7.47 -6.03
CA GLY A 17 13.50 -7.88 -4.75
C GLY A 17 12.57 -6.88 -4.10
N ALA A 18 12.26 -5.77 -4.74
CA ALA A 18 11.31 -4.79 -4.21
C ALA A 18 9.92 -5.42 -4.04
N ARG A 19 9.23 -5.04 -2.97
CA ARG A 19 7.91 -5.56 -2.63
C ARG A 19 6.91 -4.43 -2.49
N LEU A 20 5.75 -4.58 -3.11
CA LEU A 20 4.60 -3.71 -2.89
C LEU A 20 3.70 -4.41 -1.87
N VAL A 21 3.47 -3.76 -0.73
CA VAL A 21 2.63 -4.29 0.34
C VAL A 21 1.35 -3.46 0.41
N ASP A 22 0.23 -4.09 0.07
CA ASP A 22 -1.08 -3.47 0.12
C ASP A 22 -1.65 -3.70 1.53
N VAL A 23 -1.80 -2.61 2.29
CA VAL A 23 -2.24 -2.67 3.69
C VAL A 23 -3.72 -2.34 3.87
N ARG A 24 -4.47 -2.35 2.78
CA ARG A 24 -5.93 -2.17 2.82
C ARG A 24 -6.59 -3.39 3.45
N THR A 25 -7.92 -3.36 3.54
CA THR A 25 -8.70 -4.48 4.07
C THR A 25 -9.01 -5.51 2.97
N HIS A 26 -9.28 -6.74 3.38
CA HIS A 26 -9.76 -7.78 2.48
C HIS A 26 -11.01 -7.33 1.72
N ALA A 27 -11.93 -6.63 2.39
CA ALA A 27 -13.13 -6.09 1.74
C ALA A 27 -12.78 -5.15 0.58
N GLU A 28 -11.79 -4.28 0.76
CA GLU A 28 -11.33 -3.39 -0.32
C GLU A 28 -10.74 -4.17 -1.48
N TRP A 29 -9.94 -5.21 -1.21
CA TRP A 29 -9.37 -6.05 -2.28
C TRP A 29 -10.46 -6.72 -3.12
N VAL A 30 -11.50 -7.22 -2.47
CA VAL A 30 -12.59 -7.93 -3.14
C VAL A 30 -13.52 -6.97 -3.88
N TRP A 31 -13.93 -5.86 -3.23
CA TRP A 31 -14.99 -5.00 -3.74
C TRP A 31 -14.50 -3.81 -4.56
N VAL A 32 -13.31 -3.31 -4.28
CA VAL A 32 -12.77 -2.12 -4.97
C VAL A 32 -11.78 -2.53 -6.06
N GLY A 33 -11.00 -3.57 -5.82
CA GLY A 33 -9.97 -4.05 -6.73
C GLY A 33 -8.63 -4.16 -6.03
N ARG A 34 -7.66 -4.75 -6.72
CA ARG A 34 -6.33 -5.01 -6.18
C ARG A 34 -5.23 -4.88 -7.22
N VAL A 35 -4.00 -4.77 -6.75
CA VAL A 35 -2.82 -4.76 -7.62
C VAL A 35 -2.29 -6.20 -7.74
N PRO A 36 -2.18 -6.75 -8.96
CA PRO A 36 -1.62 -8.09 -9.14
C PRO A 36 -0.20 -8.19 -8.59
N ALA A 37 0.11 -9.29 -7.92
CA ALA A 37 1.41 -9.59 -7.34
C ALA A 37 1.78 -8.75 -6.10
N ALA A 38 0.92 -7.86 -5.63
CA ALA A 38 1.15 -7.18 -4.36
C ALA A 38 1.01 -8.15 -3.19
N VAL A 39 1.80 -7.95 -2.16
CA VAL A 39 1.67 -8.67 -0.89
C VAL A 39 0.52 -8.02 -0.11
N GLU A 40 -0.48 -8.79 0.27
CA GLU A 40 -1.69 -8.26 0.91
C GLU A 40 -1.67 -8.59 2.41
N ILE A 41 -1.51 -7.55 3.24
CA ILE A 41 -1.48 -7.68 4.71
C ILE A 41 -2.29 -6.52 5.29
N GLU A 42 -3.39 -6.81 5.95
CA GLU A 42 -4.23 -5.76 6.53
C GLU A 42 -3.53 -4.99 7.64
N TRP A 43 -3.62 -3.66 7.58
CA TRP A 43 -3.25 -2.78 8.68
C TRP A 43 -4.35 -2.75 9.75
N GLN A 44 -5.59 -2.68 9.30
CA GLN A 44 -6.80 -2.69 10.11
C GLN A 44 -7.82 -3.63 9.47
N GLY A 45 -8.72 -4.18 10.27
CA GLY A 45 -9.83 -4.98 9.76
C GLY A 45 -11.04 -4.16 9.36
N TRP A 46 -11.97 -4.78 8.65
CA TRP A 46 -13.28 -4.23 8.31
C TRP A 46 -14.33 -5.32 8.51
N PRO A 47 -15.50 -4.99 9.10
CA PRO A 47 -15.86 -3.70 9.72
C PRO A 47 -15.16 -3.51 11.07
N GLY A 48 -15.20 -2.28 11.60
CA GLY A 48 -14.75 -1.96 12.95
C GLY A 48 -13.39 -1.30 13.03
N GLY A 49 -12.52 -1.45 12.03
CA GLY A 49 -11.23 -0.77 11.99
C GLY A 49 -10.25 -1.22 13.07
N GLN A 50 -10.39 -2.43 13.59
CA GLN A 50 -9.48 -2.94 14.63
C GLN A 50 -8.10 -3.17 14.05
N MET A 51 -7.07 -2.74 14.79
CA MET A 51 -5.68 -2.95 14.37
C MET A 51 -5.35 -4.43 14.24
N ASN A 52 -4.64 -4.77 13.18
CA ASN A 52 -4.11 -6.11 13.00
C ASN A 52 -2.88 -6.29 13.89
N VAL A 53 -3.05 -6.91 15.04
CA VAL A 53 -1.97 -7.12 16.01
C VAL A 53 -0.86 -8.03 15.48
N ASN A 54 -1.12 -8.74 14.40
CA ASN A 54 -0.17 -9.65 13.77
C ASN A 54 0.53 -9.03 12.55
N PHE A 55 0.36 -7.73 12.31
CA PHE A 55 0.90 -7.08 11.11
C PHE A 55 2.39 -7.33 10.93
N LEU A 56 3.19 -7.05 11.95
CA LEU A 56 4.64 -7.24 11.86
C LEU A 56 5.04 -8.71 11.69
N ALA A 57 4.34 -9.62 12.37
CA ALA A 57 4.60 -11.06 12.21
C ALA A 57 4.33 -11.52 10.78
N GLN A 58 3.23 -11.07 10.20
CA GLN A 58 2.88 -11.39 8.82
C GLN A 58 3.85 -10.77 7.83
N LEU A 59 4.29 -9.54 8.10
CA LEU A 59 5.28 -8.87 7.25
C LEU A 59 6.62 -9.64 7.27
N ARG A 60 7.07 -10.09 8.46
CA ARG A 60 8.30 -10.88 8.58
C ARG A 60 8.26 -12.17 7.80
N GLN A 61 7.10 -12.80 7.70
CA GLN A 61 6.95 -14.05 6.98
C GLN A 61 7.06 -13.87 5.46
N GLN A 62 6.73 -12.70 4.94
CA GLN A 62 6.58 -12.48 3.51
C GLN A 62 7.59 -11.51 2.91
N VAL A 63 8.20 -10.66 3.72
CA VAL A 63 9.06 -9.58 3.24
C VAL A 63 10.35 -9.52 4.06
N ASP A 64 11.47 -9.68 3.38
CA ASP A 64 12.79 -9.57 4.00
C ASP A 64 13.02 -8.15 4.53
N HIS A 65 13.66 -8.03 5.71
CA HIS A 65 13.99 -6.74 6.31
C HIS A 65 14.87 -5.85 5.42
N GLU A 66 15.64 -6.45 4.53
CA GLU A 66 16.53 -5.73 3.62
C GLU A 66 15.88 -5.37 2.29
N ALA A 67 14.68 -5.87 2.02
CA ALA A 67 13.96 -5.54 0.79
C ALA A 67 13.55 -4.07 0.79
N LEU A 68 13.48 -3.48 -0.40
CA LEU A 68 12.82 -2.20 -0.59
C LEU A 68 11.32 -2.44 -0.56
N VAL A 69 10.61 -1.79 0.35
CA VAL A 69 9.20 -2.02 0.58
C VAL A 69 8.39 -0.76 0.33
N LEU A 70 7.36 -0.92 -0.50
CA LEU A 70 6.43 0.15 -0.84
C LEU A 70 5.08 -0.20 -0.21
N PHE A 71 4.56 0.69 0.62
CA PHE A 71 3.29 0.46 1.31
C PHE A 71 2.16 1.25 0.65
N LEU A 72 1.07 0.56 0.32
CA LEU A 72 -0.07 1.10 -0.40
C LEU A 72 -1.34 0.94 0.44
N CYS A 73 -2.13 2.00 0.53
CA CYS A 73 -3.48 1.92 1.08
C CYS A 73 -4.46 2.66 0.17
N ARG A 74 -5.60 3.13 0.69
CA ARG A 74 -6.61 3.80 -0.14
C ARG A 74 -6.16 5.17 -0.62
N SER A 75 -5.59 5.99 0.29
CA SER A 75 -5.23 7.39 0.01
C SER A 75 -3.90 7.83 0.60
N GLY A 76 -3.15 6.93 1.24
CA GLY A 76 -1.81 7.19 1.76
C GLY A 76 -1.68 7.32 3.28
N VAL A 77 -2.77 7.26 4.05
CA VAL A 77 -2.74 7.46 5.51
C VAL A 77 -2.32 6.20 6.26
N ARG A 78 -3.02 5.09 6.06
CA ARG A 78 -2.69 3.82 6.71
C ARG A 78 -1.30 3.33 6.32
N SER A 79 -0.95 3.48 5.05
CA SER A 79 0.35 3.06 4.53
C SER A 79 1.49 3.91 5.08
N HIS A 80 1.25 5.19 5.38
CA HIS A 80 2.23 6.03 6.06
C HIS A 80 2.56 5.45 7.45
N HIS A 81 1.54 5.10 8.22
CA HIS A 81 1.74 4.51 9.54
C HIS A 81 2.39 3.13 9.47
N ALA A 82 2.01 2.31 8.49
CA ALA A 82 2.60 1.00 8.28
C ALA A 82 4.11 1.11 7.95
N ALA A 83 4.47 2.04 7.07
CA ALA A 83 5.87 2.28 6.72
C ALA A 83 6.68 2.75 7.93
N ALA A 84 6.11 3.63 8.76
CA ALA A 84 6.77 4.12 9.97
C ALA A 84 7.00 2.99 10.97
N LEU A 85 6.01 2.13 11.19
CA LEU A 85 6.14 0.99 12.09
C LEU A 85 7.18 -0.01 11.57
N ALA A 86 7.15 -0.32 10.29
CA ALA A 86 8.13 -1.23 9.69
C ALA A 86 9.56 -0.67 9.82
N THR A 87 9.75 0.62 9.57
CA THR A 87 11.05 1.27 9.74
C THR A 87 11.54 1.14 11.18
N ALA A 88 10.68 1.42 12.15
CA ALA A 88 11.01 1.29 13.57
C ALA A 88 11.31 -0.15 13.98
N SER A 89 10.86 -1.13 13.18
CA SER A 89 10.96 -2.56 13.48
C SER A 89 12.06 -3.27 12.68
N GLY A 90 12.90 -2.52 11.97
CA GLY A 90 14.11 -3.06 11.34
C GLY A 90 14.10 -3.15 9.81
N TRP A 91 13.01 -2.80 9.14
CA TRP A 91 13.03 -2.68 7.67
C TRP A 91 13.73 -1.38 7.28
N THR A 92 14.76 -1.49 6.46
CA THR A 92 15.70 -0.36 6.21
C THR A 92 15.30 0.54 5.06
N SER A 93 14.41 0.09 4.17
CA SER A 93 14.03 0.82 2.95
C SER A 93 12.52 0.79 2.77
N CYS A 94 11.81 1.63 3.54
CA CYS A 94 10.35 1.70 3.50
C CYS A 94 9.88 3.00 2.88
N TYR A 95 8.89 2.90 2.00
CA TYR A 95 8.30 4.04 1.28
C TYR A 95 6.79 3.98 1.35
N ASN A 96 6.18 5.14 1.53
CA ASN A 96 4.73 5.29 1.42
C ASN A 96 4.37 5.63 -0.02
N VAL A 97 3.41 4.92 -0.59
CA VAL A 97 2.85 5.30 -1.89
C VAL A 97 1.83 6.40 -1.65
N LEU A 98 2.19 7.62 -2.03
CA LEU A 98 1.31 8.78 -1.93
C LEU A 98 0.04 8.55 -2.77
N GLU A 99 -1.05 9.19 -2.41
CA GLU A 99 -2.35 9.11 -3.09
C GLU A 99 -3.04 7.75 -2.98
N GLY A 100 -2.30 6.67 -2.73
CA GLY A 100 -2.86 5.33 -2.58
C GLY A 100 -3.50 4.75 -3.83
N PHE A 101 -4.31 3.72 -3.63
CA PHE A 101 -4.97 3.00 -4.72
C PHE A 101 -6.10 3.82 -5.36
N GLU A 102 -6.90 4.51 -4.53
CA GLU A 102 -8.09 5.25 -5.00
C GLU A 102 -7.87 6.75 -5.13
N GLY A 103 -6.81 7.29 -4.54
CA GLY A 103 -6.52 8.71 -4.60
C GLY A 103 -7.33 9.55 -3.61
N ASP A 104 -7.19 10.87 -3.76
CA ASP A 104 -7.88 11.83 -2.93
C ASP A 104 -9.30 12.08 -3.44
N LYS A 105 -10.16 12.57 -2.56
CA LYS A 105 -11.50 12.99 -2.95
C LYS A 105 -11.42 14.26 -3.78
N ASP A 106 -12.24 14.33 -4.82
CA ASP A 106 -12.42 15.54 -5.63
C ASP A 106 -13.40 16.52 -4.95
N ALA A 107 -13.76 17.60 -5.64
CA ALA A 107 -14.69 18.59 -5.13
C ALA A 107 -16.09 18.01 -4.82
N ASN A 108 -16.44 16.89 -5.44
CA ASN A 108 -17.72 16.20 -5.21
C ASN A 108 -17.60 15.07 -4.19
N GLY A 109 -16.46 14.93 -3.52
CA GLY A 109 -16.23 13.87 -2.55
C GLY A 109 -15.96 12.51 -3.16
N GLN A 110 -15.62 12.44 -4.43
CA GLN A 110 -15.38 11.19 -5.16
C GLN A 110 -13.88 10.90 -5.32
N ARG A 111 -13.51 9.64 -5.15
CA ARG A 111 -12.13 9.19 -5.37
C ARG A 111 -11.97 8.63 -6.78
N GLY A 112 -10.72 8.50 -7.24
CA GLY A 112 -10.40 7.95 -8.55
C GLY A 112 -10.57 8.92 -9.71
N LYS A 113 -10.81 10.19 -9.42
CA LYS A 113 -11.07 11.22 -10.44
C LYS A 113 -9.88 12.15 -10.67
N THR A 114 -9.00 12.30 -9.69
CA THR A 114 -7.90 13.29 -9.74
C THR A 114 -6.52 12.71 -9.46
N SER A 115 -6.45 11.59 -8.75
CA SER A 115 -5.18 11.01 -8.30
C SER A 115 -5.33 9.53 -7.95
N GLY A 116 -4.21 8.88 -7.65
CA GLY A 116 -4.15 7.50 -7.19
C GLY A 116 -3.64 6.53 -8.24
N TRP A 117 -3.37 5.32 -7.78
CA TRP A 117 -2.84 4.22 -8.59
C TRP A 117 -3.71 3.95 -9.83
N ARG A 118 -5.02 3.81 -9.62
CA ARG A 118 -5.97 3.56 -10.72
C ARG A 118 -6.04 4.73 -11.68
N PHE A 119 -6.12 5.96 -11.14
CA PHE A 119 -6.17 7.18 -11.97
C PHE A 119 -4.93 7.31 -12.84
N ALA A 120 -3.77 6.92 -12.33
CA ALA A 120 -2.51 6.95 -13.07
C ALA A 120 -2.43 5.88 -14.19
N GLY A 121 -3.42 5.00 -14.28
CA GLY A 121 -3.46 3.96 -15.30
C GLY A 121 -2.53 2.79 -15.03
N LEU A 122 -2.11 2.60 -13.79
CA LEU A 122 -1.20 1.52 -13.40
C LEU A 122 -1.97 0.19 -13.25
N PRO A 123 -1.29 -0.97 -13.33
CA PRO A 123 -1.98 -2.27 -13.35
C PRO A 123 -2.82 -2.52 -12.10
N TRP A 124 -4.06 -2.90 -12.30
CA TRP A 124 -4.95 -3.34 -11.25
C TRP A 124 -6.04 -4.25 -11.83
N THR A 125 -6.69 -5.02 -10.99
CA THR A 125 -7.78 -5.91 -11.40
C THR A 125 -8.90 -5.87 -10.37
N ASN A 126 -10.06 -6.33 -10.79
CA ASN A 126 -11.23 -6.36 -9.91
C ASN A 126 -11.80 -7.77 -9.77
#